data_2f3af54db46f27500598fbbde25b2015
#
_entry.id   2f3af54db46f27500598fbbde25b2015
#
_cell.length_a   1.000
_cell.length_b   1.000
_cell.length_c   1.000
_cell.angle_alpha   90.00
_cell.angle_beta   90.00
_cell.angle_gamma   90.00
#
_symmetry.space_group_name_H-M   'P 1'
#
loop_
_entity.id
_entity.type
_entity.pdbx_description
1 polymer ?
#
loop_
_entity_poly.entity_id
_entity_poly.type
_entity_poly.pdbx_seq_one_letter_code
_entity_poly.pdbx_strand_id
1 'polypeptide(L)'
;MRTWISILFMLVIALMPSAIKAQAVVNRTSIKCMGVELDGSQTLRVIGYGKNRADAKEQAMKNAVWTVVFDGIREGVAGCNMRPLVTEANARERYEDYFNTFFADGGDYKKYVSLRDTKKGSAARAKDKVGYSYEMTIRILRPQLKARLKADNIISN
;
A
#
# COMPACT_ATOMS: atom_id res chain seq x y z
N MET A 1 -33.43 -4.09 46.64
CA MET A 1 -32.30 -3.23 46.23
C MET A 1 -31.17 -3.96 45.48
N ARG A 2 -30.85 -5.21 45.77
CA ARG A 2 -29.73 -5.96 45.09
C ARG A 2 -29.98 -6.30 43.62
N THR A 3 -31.23 -6.49 43.21
CA THR A 3 -31.57 -6.86 41.81
C THR A 3 -31.53 -5.70 40.83
N TRP A 4 -31.75 -4.49 41.27
CA TRP A 4 -31.69 -3.29 40.41
C TRP A 4 -30.26 -2.87 40.03
N ILE A 5 -29.33 -3.11 40.93
CA ILE A 5 -27.87 -2.82 40.68
C ILE A 5 -27.35 -3.77 39.62
N SER A 6 -27.77 -5.03 39.60
CA SER A 6 -27.35 -6.02 38.59
C SER A 6 -27.85 -5.68 37.17
N ILE A 7 -29.07 -5.15 37.07
CA ILE A 7 -29.67 -4.76 35.80
C ILE A 7 -28.97 -3.50 35.25
N LEU A 8 -28.62 -2.55 36.12
CA LEU A 8 -27.89 -1.33 35.73
C LEU A 8 -26.50 -1.66 35.21
N PHE A 9 -25.81 -2.65 35.81
CA PHE A 9 -24.46 -3.07 35.38
C PHE A 9 -24.46 -3.81 34.03
N MET A 10 -25.54 -4.59 33.74
CA MET A 10 -25.73 -5.22 32.42
C MET A 10 -26.03 -4.20 31.31
N LEU A 11 -26.70 -3.11 31.62
CA LEU A 11 -27.04 -2.08 30.62
C LEU A 11 -25.83 -1.26 30.17
N VAL A 12 -24.86 -1.06 31.08
CA VAL A 12 -23.62 -0.28 30.77
C VAL A 12 -22.68 -1.05 29.83
N ILE A 13 -22.67 -2.38 29.88
CA ILE A 13 -21.80 -3.19 29.00
C ILE A 13 -22.31 -3.19 27.53
N ALA A 14 -23.60 -2.98 27.30
CA ALA A 14 -24.19 -2.92 25.96
C ALA A 14 -23.89 -1.62 25.19
N LEU A 15 -23.33 -0.60 25.85
CA LEU A 15 -23.05 0.72 25.26
C LEU A 15 -21.59 0.94 24.89
N MET A 16 -20.73 -0.08 24.95
CA MET A 16 -19.37 0.06 24.45
C MET A 16 -19.41 0.10 22.90
N PRO A 17 -19.10 1.22 22.25
CA PRO A 17 -18.97 1.24 20.80
C PRO A 17 -17.82 0.32 20.43
N SER A 18 -18.15 -0.81 19.80
CA SER A 18 -17.14 -1.62 19.12
C SER A 18 -16.48 -0.73 18.08
N ALA A 19 -15.30 -0.23 18.38
CA ALA A 19 -14.48 0.46 17.39
C ALA A 19 -14.10 -0.59 16.33
N ILE A 20 -14.97 -0.76 15.35
CA ILE A 20 -14.69 -1.50 14.14
C ILE A 20 -13.58 -0.69 13.46
N LYS A 21 -12.33 -1.11 13.64
CA LYS A 21 -11.23 -0.64 12.80
C LYS A 21 -11.60 -1.06 11.39
N ALA A 22 -12.13 -0.12 10.61
CA ALA A 22 -12.31 -0.30 9.18
C ALA A 22 -10.90 -0.53 8.59
N GLN A 23 -10.54 -1.79 8.42
CA GLN A 23 -9.39 -2.14 7.61
C GLN A 23 -9.71 -1.58 6.23
N ALA A 24 -8.91 -0.59 5.80
CA ALA A 24 -8.98 -0.09 4.45
C ALA A 24 -8.79 -1.29 3.53
N VAL A 25 -9.86 -1.70 2.87
CA VAL A 25 -9.81 -2.67 1.79
C VAL A 25 -8.94 -2.02 0.73
N VAL A 26 -7.66 -2.40 0.70
CA VAL A 26 -6.75 -2.03 -0.39
C VAL A 26 -7.34 -2.69 -1.62
N ASN A 27 -8.09 -1.91 -2.39
CA ASN A 27 -8.62 -2.36 -3.67
C ASN A 27 -7.41 -2.53 -4.60
N ARG A 28 -6.88 -3.75 -4.66
CA ARG A 28 -5.65 -4.13 -5.38
C ARG A 28 -5.96 -4.18 -6.86
N THR A 29 -6.10 -3.02 -7.44
CA THR A 29 -6.26 -2.84 -8.86
C THR A 29 -5.01 -3.32 -9.59
N SER A 30 -5.19 -3.87 -10.76
CA SER A 30 -4.15 -4.44 -11.61
C SER A 30 -2.96 -3.49 -11.77
N ILE A 31 -1.85 -3.84 -11.15
CA ILE A 31 -0.58 -3.13 -11.33
C ILE A 31 0.16 -3.82 -12.45
N LYS A 32 0.52 -3.03 -13.48
CA LYS A 32 1.20 -3.53 -14.67
C LYS A 32 2.62 -2.95 -14.76
N CYS A 33 3.60 -3.82 -14.93
CA CYS A 33 4.97 -3.39 -15.21
C CYS A 33 5.11 -3.03 -16.68
N MET A 34 5.53 -1.79 -16.92
CA MET A 34 5.68 -1.20 -18.26
C MET A 34 7.12 -1.31 -18.79
N GLY A 35 8.09 -1.56 -17.92
CA GLY A 35 9.50 -1.68 -18.28
C GLY A 35 10.42 -1.72 -17.08
N VAL A 36 11.67 -2.00 -17.34
CA VAL A 36 12.78 -1.99 -16.38
C VAL A 36 13.86 -1.06 -16.91
N GLU A 37 14.36 -0.22 -16.06
CA GLU A 37 15.43 0.71 -16.37
C GLU A 37 16.81 0.05 -16.17
N LEU A 38 17.86 0.68 -16.72
CA LEU A 38 19.24 0.17 -16.62
C LEU A 38 19.73 0.00 -15.18
N ASP A 39 19.21 0.79 -14.25
CA ASP A 39 19.50 0.71 -12.81
C ASP A 39 18.69 -0.37 -12.07
N GLY A 40 17.86 -1.15 -12.79
CA GLY A 40 16.98 -2.17 -12.23
C GLY A 40 15.69 -1.63 -11.62
N SER A 41 15.44 -0.33 -11.70
CA SER A 41 14.15 0.26 -11.31
C SER A 41 13.06 -0.20 -12.26
N GLN A 42 11.81 -0.31 -11.75
CA GLN A 42 10.68 -0.77 -12.54
C GLN A 42 9.64 0.33 -12.71
N THR A 43 9.26 0.59 -13.95
CA THR A 43 8.19 1.53 -14.30
C THR A 43 6.85 0.79 -14.27
N LEU A 44 5.95 1.23 -13.41
CA LEU A 44 4.66 0.60 -13.16
C LEU A 44 3.52 1.55 -13.52
N ARG A 45 2.48 1.00 -14.15
CA ARG A 45 1.17 1.65 -14.24
C ARG A 45 0.32 1.19 -13.06
N VAL A 46 -0.21 2.14 -12.31
CA VAL A 46 -0.93 1.89 -11.06
C VAL A 46 -2.17 2.76 -10.95
N ILE A 47 -3.18 2.24 -10.24
CA ILE A 47 -4.39 2.99 -9.92
C ILE A 47 -4.49 3.09 -8.40
N GLY A 48 -4.83 4.26 -7.91
CA GLY A 48 -5.20 4.49 -6.52
C GLY A 48 -6.62 5.02 -6.41
N TYR A 49 -7.26 4.71 -5.32
CA TYR A 49 -8.59 5.21 -4.96
C TYR A 49 -8.51 5.99 -3.67
N GLY A 50 -9.29 7.07 -3.56
CA GLY A 50 -9.26 7.91 -2.38
C GLY A 50 -10.43 8.88 -2.29
N LYS A 51 -10.56 9.54 -1.16
CA LYS A 51 -11.62 10.54 -0.90
C LYS A 51 -11.49 11.76 -1.80
N ASN A 52 -10.28 12.07 -2.20
CA ASN A 52 -9.94 13.15 -3.10
C ASN A 52 -8.75 12.76 -3.98
N ARG A 53 -8.40 13.63 -4.94
CA ARG A 53 -7.31 13.35 -5.89
C ARG A 53 -5.95 13.16 -5.23
N ALA A 54 -5.63 13.93 -4.19
CA ALA A 54 -4.34 13.83 -3.50
C ALA A 54 -4.24 12.49 -2.77
N ASP A 55 -5.30 12.09 -2.07
CA ASP A 55 -5.41 10.80 -1.41
C ASP A 55 -5.34 9.64 -2.42
N ALA A 56 -6.08 9.69 -3.53
CA ALA A 56 -6.01 8.66 -4.57
C ALA A 56 -4.59 8.52 -5.15
N LYS A 57 -3.86 9.64 -5.35
CA LYS A 57 -2.46 9.62 -5.77
C LYS A 57 -1.55 8.99 -4.72
N GLU A 58 -1.74 9.32 -3.46
CA GLU A 58 -1.00 8.73 -2.32
C GLU A 58 -1.21 7.22 -2.26
N GLN A 59 -2.47 6.78 -2.36
CA GLN A 59 -2.81 5.35 -2.37
C GLN A 59 -2.20 4.62 -3.58
N ALA A 60 -2.17 5.25 -4.77
CA ALA A 60 -1.51 4.67 -5.93
C ALA A 60 -0.01 4.38 -5.65
N MET A 61 0.70 5.33 -5.03
CA MET A 61 2.11 5.15 -4.66
C MET A 61 2.29 4.05 -3.61
N LYS A 62 1.45 4.03 -2.57
CA LYS A 62 1.47 2.97 -1.54
C LYS A 62 1.24 1.61 -2.15
N ASN A 63 0.20 1.47 -2.98
CA ASN A 63 -0.16 0.22 -3.65
C ASN A 63 0.98 -0.31 -4.52
N ALA A 64 1.69 0.56 -5.24
CA ALA A 64 2.82 0.15 -6.06
C ALA A 64 3.97 -0.42 -5.24
N VAL A 65 4.38 0.28 -4.18
CA VAL A 65 5.45 -0.19 -3.28
C VAL A 65 5.02 -1.47 -2.57
N TRP A 66 3.77 -1.51 -2.07
CA TRP A 66 3.20 -2.69 -1.43
C TRP A 66 3.25 -3.92 -2.33
N THR A 67 2.83 -3.77 -3.59
CA THR A 67 2.84 -4.86 -4.57
C THR A 67 4.25 -5.37 -4.82
N VAL A 68 5.23 -4.48 -4.96
CA VAL A 68 6.65 -4.86 -5.12
C VAL A 68 7.20 -5.56 -3.88
N VAL A 69 6.76 -5.15 -2.69
CA VAL A 69 7.24 -5.74 -1.42
C VAL A 69 6.59 -7.10 -1.16
N PHE A 70 5.26 -7.23 -1.26
CA PHE A 70 4.53 -8.39 -0.73
C PHE A 70 3.80 -9.23 -1.76
N ASP A 71 3.10 -8.60 -2.73
CA ASP A 71 2.15 -9.35 -3.58
C ASP A 71 2.81 -9.89 -4.85
N GLY A 72 3.90 -9.23 -5.31
CA GLY A 72 4.46 -9.43 -6.63
C GLY A 72 3.59 -8.79 -7.73
N ILE A 73 4.19 -8.58 -8.89
CA ILE A 73 3.53 -8.00 -10.06
C ILE A 73 2.97 -9.14 -10.89
N ARG A 74 1.71 -9.04 -11.32
CA ARG A 74 1.05 -10.14 -12.08
C ARG A 74 1.09 -9.93 -13.58
N GLU A 75 1.18 -8.69 -14.04
CA GLU A 75 1.17 -8.32 -15.44
C GLU A 75 2.38 -7.46 -15.79
N GLY A 76 2.99 -7.67 -16.92
CA GLY A 76 4.10 -6.82 -17.36
C GLY A 76 4.76 -7.31 -18.66
N VAL A 77 5.66 -6.47 -19.15
CA VAL A 77 6.49 -6.77 -20.32
C VAL A 77 7.67 -7.67 -19.92
N ALA A 78 8.32 -8.27 -20.93
CA ALA A 78 9.52 -9.06 -20.74
C ALA A 78 10.61 -8.26 -19.98
N GLY A 79 11.35 -8.95 -19.10
CA GLY A 79 12.39 -8.33 -18.26
C GLY A 79 11.90 -7.79 -16.91
N CYS A 80 10.59 -7.59 -16.73
CA CYS A 80 10.04 -7.17 -15.43
C CYS A 80 10.25 -8.25 -14.36
N ASN A 81 10.74 -7.85 -13.20
CA ASN A 81 10.83 -8.76 -12.07
C ASN A 81 9.48 -8.85 -11.36
N MET A 82 8.80 -9.99 -11.54
CA MET A 82 7.43 -10.22 -11.06
C MET A 82 7.36 -10.66 -9.59
N ARG A 83 8.45 -11.19 -9.03
CA ARG A 83 8.46 -11.74 -7.67
C ARG A 83 8.42 -10.62 -6.61
N PRO A 84 7.74 -10.82 -5.47
CA PRO A 84 7.82 -9.89 -4.37
C PRO A 84 9.25 -9.85 -3.77
N LEU A 85 9.58 -8.80 -3.04
CA LEU A 85 10.85 -8.69 -2.32
C LEU A 85 10.84 -9.50 -1.02
N VAL A 86 9.70 -9.53 -0.35
CA VAL A 86 9.47 -10.30 0.88
C VAL A 86 8.76 -11.58 0.49
N THR A 87 9.43 -12.71 0.64
CA THR A 87 8.90 -14.04 0.28
C THR A 87 8.62 -14.91 1.50
N GLU A 88 9.03 -14.45 2.68
CA GLU A 88 8.81 -15.16 3.94
C GLU A 88 7.32 -15.09 4.31
N ALA A 89 6.74 -16.25 4.61
CA ALA A 89 5.40 -16.31 5.19
C ALA A 89 5.37 -15.59 6.55
N ASN A 90 4.29 -14.87 6.83
CA ASN A 90 4.07 -14.13 8.09
C ASN A 90 5.08 -12.98 8.36
N ALA A 91 5.87 -12.57 7.36
CA ALA A 91 6.78 -11.43 7.53
C ALA A 91 6.03 -10.13 7.88
N ARG A 92 4.81 -9.96 7.37
CA ARG A 92 3.96 -8.80 7.70
C ARG A 92 3.62 -8.72 9.16
N GLU A 93 3.22 -9.85 9.75
CA GLU A 93 2.85 -9.95 11.15
C GLU A 93 4.09 -9.82 12.05
N ARG A 94 5.20 -10.45 11.66
CA ARG A 94 6.47 -10.40 12.40
C ARG A 94 7.05 -8.98 12.46
N TYR A 95 6.92 -8.21 11.41
CA TYR A 95 7.45 -6.86 11.28
C TYR A 95 6.34 -5.80 11.18
N GLU A 96 5.21 -6.03 11.87
CA GLU A 96 4.00 -5.19 11.77
C GLU A 96 4.31 -3.72 12.07
N ASP A 97 4.99 -3.44 13.17
CA ASP A 97 5.33 -2.06 13.58
C ASP A 97 6.22 -1.35 12.56
N TYR A 98 7.19 -2.09 12.00
CA TYR A 98 8.05 -1.58 10.94
C TYR A 98 7.22 -1.19 9.71
N PHE A 99 6.36 -2.08 9.22
CA PHE A 99 5.58 -1.81 8.03
C PHE A 99 4.48 -0.78 8.25
N ASN A 100 3.88 -0.72 9.43
CA ASN A 100 2.94 0.32 9.80
C ASN A 100 3.60 1.71 9.74
N THR A 101 4.82 1.85 10.23
CA THR A 101 5.59 3.10 10.14
C THR A 101 6.05 3.37 8.71
N PHE A 102 6.56 2.37 8.01
CA PHE A 102 7.07 2.49 6.64
C PHE A 102 5.98 2.94 5.66
N PHE A 103 4.76 2.42 5.78
CA PHE A 103 3.60 2.75 4.95
C PHE A 103 2.67 3.81 5.54
N ALA A 104 3.03 4.45 6.65
CA ALA A 104 2.26 5.58 7.20
C ALA A 104 2.10 6.70 6.16
N ASP A 105 1.16 7.61 6.39
CA ASP A 105 1.04 8.81 5.56
C ASP A 105 2.31 9.65 5.66
N GLY A 106 2.93 9.90 4.51
CA GLY A 106 4.25 10.53 4.47
C GLY A 106 5.44 9.62 4.79
N GLY A 107 5.21 8.33 5.05
CA GLY A 107 6.23 7.36 5.45
C GLY A 107 7.33 7.10 4.41
N ASP A 108 8.29 6.27 4.81
CA ASP A 108 9.54 6.04 4.08
C ASP A 108 9.34 5.39 2.70
N TYR A 109 8.21 4.73 2.44
CA TYR A 109 7.90 4.16 1.12
C TYR A 109 8.04 5.18 -0.01
N LYS A 110 7.76 6.47 0.26
CA LYS A 110 7.85 7.55 -0.74
C LYS A 110 9.26 7.74 -1.30
N LYS A 111 10.28 7.44 -0.52
CA LYS A 111 11.70 7.54 -0.94
C LYS A 111 12.03 6.59 -2.09
N TYR A 112 11.23 5.55 -2.28
CA TYR A 112 11.40 4.52 -3.30
C TYR A 112 10.47 4.68 -4.50
N VAL A 113 9.77 5.82 -4.58
CA VAL A 113 8.87 6.19 -5.69
C VAL A 113 9.43 7.40 -6.42
N SER A 114 9.67 7.27 -7.72
CA SER A 114 10.00 8.39 -8.59
C SER A 114 8.82 8.72 -9.51
N LEU A 115 8.46 9.99 -9.56
CA LEU A 115 7.39 10.51 -10.40
C LEU A 115 7.90 11.08 -11.74
N ARG A 116 9.18 10.90 -12.08
CA ARG A 116 9.80 11.45 -13.29
C ARG A 116 9.12 10.97 -14.57
N ASP A 117 8.60 9.75 -14.58
CA ASP A 117 7.93 9.17 -15.75
C ASP A 117 6.43 9.49 -15.82
N THR A 118 5.91 10.18 -14.82
CA THR A 118 4.52 10.63 -14.80
C THR A 118 4.37 11.82 -15.73
N LYS A 119 3.93 11.58 -16.97
CA LYS A 119 3.67 12.67 -17.93
C LYS A 119 2.50 13.53 -17.43
N LYS A 120 2.66 14.86 -17.47
CA LYS A 120 1.57 15.79 -17.18
C LYS A 120 0.42 15.49 -18.14
N GLY A 121 -0.78 15.23 -17.58
CA GLY A 121 -1.99 14.95 -18.37
C GLY A 121 -2.21 13.47 -18.74
N SER A 122 -1.28 12.56 -18.48
CA SER A 122 -1.45 11.12 -18.77
C SER A 122 -2.23 10.35 -17.70
N ALA A 123 -2.54 11.00 -16.58
CA ALA A 123 -3.29 10.37 -15.51
C ALA A 123 -4.78 10.32 -15.87
N ALA A 124 -5.33 9.13 -16.04
CA ALA A 124 -6.76 8.94 -16.10
C ALA A 124 -7.37 9.21 -14.71
N ARG A 125 -8.49 9.91 -14.71
CA ARG A 125 -9.19 10.31 -13.49
C ARG A 125 -10.66 10.01 -13.68
N ALA A 126 -11.23 9.36 -12.68
CA ALA A 126 -12.67 9.26 -12.57
C ALA A 126 -13.10 9.72 -11.17
N LYS A 127 -14.28 10.28 -11.10
CA LYS A 127 -14.98 10.59 -9.86
C LYS A 127 -16.34 9.94 -9.97
N ASP A 128 -16.67 9.13 -9.00
CA ASP A 128 -17.99 8.53 -8.84
C ASP A 128 -18.59 8.87 -7.47
N LYS A 129 -19.69 8.22 -7.11
CA LYS A 129 -20.35 8.42 -5.82
C LYS A 129 -19.51 7.95 -4.63
N VAL A 130 -18.50 7.10 -4.86
CA VAL A 130 -17.66 6.47 -3.83
C VAL A 130 -16.37 7.26 -3.61
N GLY A 131 -15.84 7.96 -4.63
CA GLY A 131 -14.62 8.74 -4.49
C GLY A 131 -13.91 9.06 -5.80
N TYR A 132 -12.60 9.18 -5.71
CA TYR A 132 -11.73 9.47 -6.85
C TYR A 132 -10.88 8.26 -7.17
N SER A 133 -10.73 7.95 -8.46
CA SER A 133 -9.66 7.09 -8.95
C SER A 133 -8.60 7.92 -9.65
N TYR A 134 -7.34 7.50 -9.51
CA TYR A 134 -6.20 8.16 -10.12
C TYR A 134 -5.23 7.11 -10.68
N GLU A 135 -5.20 7.01 -12.01
CA GLU A 135 -4.23 6.16 -12.71
C GLU A 135 -2.98 6.97 -13.03
N MET A 136 -1.81 6.40 -12.77
CA MET A 136 -0.54 7.06 -13.06
C MET A 136 0.56 6.04 -13.39
N THR A 137 1.59 6.52 -14.09
CA THR A 137 2.83 5.77 -14.31
C THR A 137 3.88 6.29 -13.35
N ILE A 138 4.47 5.39 -12.56
CA ILE A 138 5.50 5.69 -11.57
C ILE A 138 6.66 4.72 -11.70
N ARG A 139 7.84 5.14 -11.26
CA ARG A 139 9.01 4.29 -11.20
C ARG A 139 9.27 3.89 -9.76
N ILE A 140 9.42 2.58 -9.51
CA ILE A 140 9.81 2.04 -8.22
C ILE A 140 11.30 1.73 -8.24
N LEU A 141 12.03 2.31 -7.31
CA LEU A 141 13.47 2.12 -7.11
C LEU A 141 13.70 0.78 -6.40
N ARG A 142 13.38 -0.31 -7.12
CA ARG A 142 13.37 -1.67 -6.58
C ARG A 142 14.71 -2.10 -5.97
N PRO A 143 15.89 -1.84 -6.58
CA PRO A 143 17.17 -2.21 -5.99
C PRO A 143 17.43 -1.49 -4.67
N GLN A 144 17.14 -0.18 -4.59
CA GLN A 144 17.30 0.62 -3.37
C GLN A 144 16.34 0.16 -2.28
N LEU A 145 15.09 -0.14 -2.64
CA LEU A 145 14.10 -0.71 -1.71
C LEU A 145 14.56 -2.07 -1.17
N LYS A 146 15.08 -2.94 -2.04
CA LYS A 146 15.66 -4.23 -1.62
C LYS A 146 16.84 -4.04 -0.68
N ALA A 147 17.75 -3.13 -0.97
CA ALA A 147 18.91 -2.82 -0.13
C ALA A 147 18.46 -2.32 1.26
N ARG A 148 17.43 -1.47 1.32
CA ARG A 148 16.86 -0.99 2.59
C ARG A 148 16.27 -2.13 3.41
N LEU A 149 15.45 -2.98 2.83
CA LEU A 149 14.84 -4.11 3.54
C LEU A 149 15.88 -5.11 4.05
N LYS A 150 17.03 -5.26 3.35
CA LYS A 150 18.18 -6.04 3.84
C LYS A 150 18.87 -5.36 5.02
N ALA A 151 19.14 -4.06 4.92
CA ALA A 151 19.79 -3.29 5.99
C ALA A 151 18.96 -3.30 7.28
N ASP A 152 17.64 -3.33 7.15
CA ASP A 152 16.71 -3.40 8.28
C ASP A 152 16.42 -4.85 8.75
N ASN A 153 17.13 -5.85 8.21
CA ASN A 153 16.96 -7.29 8.51
C ASN A 153 15.54 -7.82 8.28
N ILE A 154 14.81 -7.23 7.36
CA ILE A 154 13.46 -7.70 6.97
C ILE A 154 13.55 -8.87 5.99
N ILE A 155 14.56 -8.87 5.12
CA ILE A 155 14.84 -9.96 4.18
C ILE A 155 16.29 -10.42 4.32
N SER A 156 16.52 -11.71 4.16
CA SER A 156 17.87 -12.29 4.21
C SER A 156 18.71 -11.90 2.99
N ASN A 157 20.01 -12.01 3.18
CA ASN A 157 21.00 -11.75 2.12
C ASN A 157 20.94 -12.74 0.98
#